data_6fe1a33417b44c84e74196a662d52955
#
_entry.id   6fe1a33417b44c84e74196a662d52955
#
_cell.length_a   1.000
_cell.length_b   1.000
_cell.length_c   1.000
_cell.angle_alpha   90.00
_cell.angle_beta   90.00
_cell.angle_gamma   90.00
#
_symmetry.space_group_name_H-M   'P 1'
#
loop_
_entity.id
_entity.type
_entity.pdbx_description
1 polymer ?
#
loop_
_entity_poly.entity_id
_entity_poly.type
_entity_poly.pdbx_seq_one_letter_code
_entity_poly.pdbx_strand_id
1 'polypeptide(L)'
;MKKKVISAILCGAMVLGTVCPVLAADDKSEDTKTEAAGNSAEGKKIALVGKAAGNAFFEIAAKSFQETVEAEGGEVQVVYPETATADAQIKVLDNLISQDFDAICISANDVNALQAKLEEAMDEGIKVSSFDSAPNKDSREIFVNQAGTKEVAQALMDAVLDISGGEGQFAILSATSQSANQNAWIDAMKTIMEGDDKYSKLELVDVVYGDDEPQKSTDQTAALLQNYKDLKVICAPTTVGIAAAAKYLQDNGSECKLTGLGLPSEMQEYTGDDADHSCPYFYLWDMQGLGKLSAYTTISL
;
A
#
# COMPACT_ATOMS: atom_id res chain seq x y z
N MET A 1 20.48 12.81 -48.31
CA MET A 1 21.91 12.59 -48.10
C MET A 1 22.09 11.68 -46.89
N LYS A 2 22.57 10.48 -47.12
CA LYS A 2 22.76 9.41 -46.11
C LYS A 2 24.07 9.69 -45.36
N LYS A 3 24.06 9.69 -44.01
CA LYS A 3 25.28 9.57 -43.19
C LYS A 3 25.21 8.28 -42.39
N LYS A 4 26.22 7.45 -42.66
CA LYS A 4 26.48 6.13 -42.06
C LYS A 4 27.10 6.35 -40.66
N VAL A 5 26.65 5.54 -39.69
CA VAL A 5 27.28 5.35 -38.40
C VAL A 5 28.26 4.21 -38.52
N ILE A 6 29.53 4.48 -38.13
CA ILE A 6 30.61 3.49 -38.10
C ILE A 6 30.75 3.02 -36.64
N SER A 7 30.58 1.70 -36.48
CA SER A 7 30.88 1.00 -35.22
C SER A 7 32.37 0.65 -35.20
N ALA A 8 33.08 1.02 -34.14
CA ALA A 8 34.46 0.59 -33.91
C ALA A 8 34.51 -0.35 -32.69
N ILE A 9 34.81 -1.61 -33.01
CA ILE A 9 35.21 -2.64 -32.03
C ILE A 9 36.71 -2.50 -31.83
N LEU A 10 37.16 -2.42 -30.60
CA LEU A 10 38.58 -2.54 -30.25
C LEU A 10 38.76 -3.71 -29.26
N CYS A 11 39.37 -4.77 -29.80
CA CYS A 11 39.95 -5.90 -29.07
C CYS A 11 41.40 -5.59 -28.67
N GLY A 12 41.81 -6.09 -27.52
CA GLY A 12 43.21 -6.53 -27.33
C GLY A 12 44.00 -5.80 -26.28
N ALA A 13 44.42 -6.49 -25.23
CA ALA A 13 45.79 -6.96 -25.09
C ALA A 13 46.00 -7.66 -23.73
N MET A 14 46.60 -8.81 -23.82
CA MET A 14 47.20 -9.60 -22.73
C MET A 14 48.36 -8.85 -22.09
N VAL A 15 48.53 -9.01 -20.76
CA VAL A 15 49.83 -8.91 -20.13
C VAL A 15 50.04 -10.14 -19.23
N LEU A 16 51.11 -10.85 -19.59
CA LEU A 16 51.69 -11.96 -18.84
C LEU A 16 52.50 -11.45 -17.62
N GLY A 17 52.50 -12.24 -16.56
CA GLY A 17 53.70 -12.45 -15.77
C GLY A 17 53.70 -11.90 -14.35
N THR A 18 53.59 -12.80 -13.38
CA THR A 18 54.73 -13.27 -12.59
C THR A 18 54.23 -14.27 -11.51
N VAL A 19 54.83 -15.44 -11.52
CA VAL A 19 54.63 -16.51 -10.57
C VAL A 19 55.50 -16.22 -9.32
N CYS A 20 54.88 -16.12 -8.15
CA CYS A 20 55.56 -16.31 -6.88
C CYS A 20 54.92 -17.50 -6.17
N PRO A 21 55.69 -18.46 -5.67
CA PRO A 21 55.12 -19.57 -4.90
C PRO A 21 54.88 -19.12 -3.46
N VAL A 22 53.65 -19.17 -3.01
CA VAL A 22 53.27 -19.08 -1.62
C VAL A 22 52.91 -20.46 -1.11
N LEU A 23 53.53 -20.81 0.00
CA LEU A 23 53.41 -22.04 0.75
C LEU A 23 51.94 -22.39 1.03
N ALA A 24 51.66 -23.67 0.90
CA ALA A 24 50.40 -24.31 1.31
C ALA A 24 50.16 -24.07 2.80
N ALA A 25 49.08 -23.39 3.13
CA ALA A 25 48.37 -23.53 4.39
C ALA A 25 47.07 -24.25 4.08
N ASP A 26 46.86 -25.40 4.73
CA ASP A 26 45.62 -26.13 4.73
C ASP A 26 44.49 -25.22 5.26
N ASP A 27 43.76 -24.59 4.36
CA ASP A 27 42.49 -23.95 4.69
C ASP A 27 41.39 -24.92 4.29
N LYS A 28 40.84 -25.58 5.29
CA LYS A 28 39.57 -26.29 5.16
C LYS A 28 38.53 -25.23 4.89
N SER A 29 38.25 -24.99 3.60
CA SER A 29 36.99 -24.37 3.20
C SER A 29 35.89 -25.32 3.68
N GLU A 30 35.23 -24.97 4.77
CA GLU A 30 33.90 -25.44 5.04
C GLU A 30 33.07 -24.96 3.85
N ASP A 31 32.73 -25.87 2.95
CA ASP A 31 31.61 -25.78 2.08
C ASP A 31 30.38 -25.50 2.96
N THR A 32 30.07 -24.23 3.16
CA THR A 32 28.73 -23.82 3.55
C THR A 32 27.84 -24.28 2.41
N LYS A 33 27.37 -25.52 2.48
CA LYS A 33 26.18 -25.94 1.79
C LYS A 33 25.13 -24.89 2.17
N THR A 34 24.78 -24.04 1.21
CA THR A 34 23.51 -23.36 1.22
C THR A 34 22.49 -24.51 1.19
N GLU A 35 22.00 -24.89 2.36
CA GLU A 35 20.83 -25.75 2.44
C GLU A 35 19.79 -25.01 1.60
N ALA A 36 19.32 -25.68 0.54
CA ALA A 36 18.14 -25.25 -0.16
C ALA A 36 17.10 -25.03 0.93
N ALA A 37 16.58 -23.78 1.06
CA ALA A 37 15.54 -23.47 2.01
C ALA A 37 14.45 -24.54 1.82
N GLY A 38 14.26 -25.40 2.80
CA GLY A 38 13.18 -26.35 2.80
C GLY A 38 11.87 -25.56 2.72
N ASN A 39 10.81 -26.16 2.19
CA ASN A 39 9.48 -25.57 2.13
C ASN A 39 9.05 -25.17 3.56
N SER A 40 9.25 -23.92 3.89
CA SER A 40 9.08 -23.40 5.27
C SER A 40 7.62 -23.31 5.71
N ALA A 41 6.68 -23.44 4.75
CA ALA A 41 5.24 -23.46 4.97
C ALA A 41 4.60 -24.82 4.68
N GLU A 42 5.38 -25.91 4.52
CA GLU A 42 4.84 -27.22 4.18
C GLU A 42 3.78 -27.67 5.20
N GLY A 43 2.57 -27.95 4.70
CA GLY A 43 1.42 -28.37 5.49
C GLY A 43 0.74 -27.28 6.31
N LYS A 44 1.19 -26.02 6.24
CA LYS A 44 0.51 -24.89 6.89
C LYS A 44 -0.65 -24.37 6.04
N LYS A 45 -1.75 -24.04 6.71
CA LYS A 45 -2.94 -23.41 6.11
C LYS A 45 -3.07 -21.99 6.61
N ILE A 46 -2.93 -21.02 5.70
CA ILE A 46 -2.85 -19.60 6.03
C ILE A 46 -4.03 -18.85 5.40
N ALA A 47 -4.70 -17.99 6.16
CA ALA A 47 -5.71 -17.07 5.63
C ALA A 47 -5.12 -15.67 5.42
N LEU A 48 -5.45 -15.04 4.29
CA LEU A 48 -5.24 -13.60 4.06
C LEU A 48 -6.58 -12.89 4.05
N VAL A 49 -6.74 -11.90 4.91
CA VAL A 49 -7.98 -11.12 5.04
C VAL A 49 -7.73 -9.67 4.61
N GLY A 50 -8.34 -9.26 3.49
CA GLY A 50 -8.32 -7.88 3.03
C GLY A 50 -9.40 -7.01 3.68
N LYS A 51 -9.47 -5.72 3.31
CA LYS A 51 -10.46 -4.78 3.87
C LYS A 51 -11.84 -4.90 3.23
N ALA A 52 -11.89 -5.08 1.92
CA ALA A 52 -13.13 -5.26 1.15
C ALA A 52 -12.82 -5.96 -0.18
N ALA A 53 -13.84 -6.56 -0.78
CA ALA A 53 -13.77 -7.11 -2.13
C ALA A 53 -13.73 -5.98 -3.18
N GLY A 54 -13.12 -6.25 -4.35
CA GLY A 54 -13.13 -5.35 -5.50
C GLY A 54 -12.15 -4.18 -5.42
N ASN A 55 -11.25 -4.16 -4.43
CA ASN A 55 -10.16 -3.19 -4.38
C ASN A 55 -8.89 -3.84 -4.96
N ALA A 56 -8.46 -3.37 -6.14
CA ALA A 56 -7.33 -3.92 -6.88
C ALA A 56 -6.00 -3.87 -6.10
N PHE A 57 -5.83 -2.95 -5.14
CA PHE A 57 -4.68 -2.92 -4.24
C PHE A 57 -4.55 -4.25 -3.47
N PHE A 58 -5.66 -4.70 -2.86
CA PHE A 58 -5.65 -5.95 -2.10
C PHE A 58 -5.52 -7.18 -3.00
N GLU A 59 -6.06 -7.15 -4.21
CA GLU A 59 -5.93 -8.24 -5.18
C GLU A 59 -4.47 -8.46 -5.59
N ILE A 60 -3.72 -7.38 -5.85
CA ILE A 60 -2.30 -7.45 -6.20
C ILE A 60 -1.46 -7.97 -5.02
N ALA A 61 -1.68 -7.44 -3.82
CA ALA A 61 -0.97 -7.88 -2.61
C ALA A 61 -1.30 -9.34 -2.27
N ALA A 62 -2.58 -9.72 -2.34
CA ALA A 62 -3.04 -11.08 -2.08
C ALA A 62 -2.47 -12.10 -3.05
N LYS A 63 -2.43 -11.77 -4.34
CA LYS A 63 -1.81 -12.63 -5.36
C LYS A 63 -0.35 -12.92 -5.04
N SER A 64 0.43 -11.88 -4.73
CA SER A 64 1.84 -12.05 -4.38
C SER A 64 2.04 -12.80 -3.06
N PHE A 65 1.17 -12.57 -2.07
CA PHE A 65 1.15 -13.32 -0.82
C PHE A 65 0.90 -14.81 -1.09
N GLN A 66 -0.15 -15.14 -1.84
CA GLN A 66 -0.53 -16.51 -2.18
C GLN A 66 0.59 -17.23 -2.94
N GLU A 67 1.11 -16.64 -4.02
CA GLU A 67 2.21 -17.20 -4.80
C GLU A 67 3.44 -17.49 -3.94
N THR A 68 3.71 -16.66 -2.93
CA THR A 68 4.85 -16.84 -2.02
C THR A 68 4.62 -17.99 -1.05
N VAL A 69 3.45 -18.07 -0.41
CA VAL A 69 3.13 -19.17 0.53
C VAL A 69 3.08 -20.51 -0.19
N GLU A 70 2.46 -20.57 -1.38
CA GLU A 70 2.37 -21.78 -2.20
C GLU A 70 3.76 -22.24 -2.67
N ALA A 71 4.66 -21.32 -3.02
CA ALA A 71 6.05 -21.63 -3.36
C ALA A 71 6.83 -22.23 -2.17
N GLU A 72 6.44 -21.90 -0.95
CA GLU A 72 6.99 -22.45 0.31
C GLU A 72 6.23 -23.71 0.80
N GLY A 73 5.31 -24.24 -0.01
CA GLY A 73 4.60 -25.51 0.26
C GLY A 73 3.35 -25.39 1.14
N GLY A 74 2.89 -24.18 1.43
CA GLY A 74 1.67 -23.91 2.21
C GLY A 74 0.41 -23.81 1.35
N GLU A 75 -0.75 -23.75 2.02
CA GLU A 75 -2.05 -23.48 1.42
C GLU A 75 -2.55 -22.10 1.84
N VAL A 76 -3.16 -21.35 0.90
CA VAL A 76 -3.71 -20.02 1.16
C VAL A 76 -5.18 -19.94 0.84
N GLN A 77 -5.95 -19.35 1.76
CA GLN A 77 -7.29 -18.86 1.50
C GLN A 77 -7.32 -17.34 1.58
N VAL A 78 -7.59 -16.68 0.45
CA VAL A 78 -7.82 -15.23 0.41
C VAL A 78 -9.29 -14.96 0.66
N VAL A 79 -9.60 -14.08 1.62
CA VAL A 79 -10.99 -13.75 2.02
C VAL A 79 -11.15 -12.24 2.11
N TYR A 80 -12.25 -11.75 1.56
CA TYR A 80 -12.67 -10.36 1.67
C TYR A 80 -14.03 -10.26 2.34
N PRO A 81 -14.23 -9.33 3.28
CA PRO A 81 -15.56 -9.00 3.76
C PRO A 81 -16.38 -8.33 2.65
N GLU A 82 -17.71 -8.40 2.75
CA GLU A 82 -18.61 -7.77 1.77
C GLU A 82 -18.54 -6.25 1.77
N THR A 83 -18.21 -5.65 2.93
CA THR A 83 -18.06 -4.20 3.12
C THR A 83 -16.79 -3.89 3.91
N ALA A 84 -16.25 -2.68 3.73
CA ALA A 84 -15.05 -2.21 4.43
C ALA A 84 -15.34 -1.81 5.89
N THR A 85 -15.93 -2.72 6.68
CA THR A 85 -16.30 -2.50 8.08
C THR A 85 -15.69 -3.56 9.01
N ALA A 86 -15.46 -3.18 10.27
CA ALA A 86 -15.00 -4.12 11.30
C ALA A 86 -15.99 -5.26 11.53
N ASP A 87 -17.29 -4.97 11.56
CA ASP A 87 -18.35 -5.99 11.74
C ASP A 87 -18.33 -7.06 10.64
N ALA A 88 -18.06 -6.64 9.39
CA ALA A 88 -17.95 -7.58 8.29
C ALA A 88 -16.66 -8.42 8.40
N GLN A 89 -15.55 -7.83 8.86
CA GLN A 89 -14.31 -8.58 9.12
C GLN A 89 -14.46 -9.55 10.30
N ILE A 90 -15.18 -9.17 11.37
CA ILE A 90 -15.47 -10.07 12.51
C ILE A 90 -16.18 -11.34 12.04
N LYS A 91 -17.17 -11.23 11.15
CA LYS A 91 -17.85 -12.39 10.58
C LYS A 91 -16.92 -13.30 9.77
N VAL A 92 -15.96 -12.71 9.06
CA VAL A 92 -14.91 -13.45 8.35
C VAL A 92 -14.03 -14.19 9.34
N LEU A 93 -13.58 -13.51 10.41
CA LEU A 93 -12.74 -14.11 11.45
C LEU A 93 -13.47 -15.25 12.20
N ASP A 94 -14.75 -15.09 12.53
CA ASP A 94 -15.58 -16.16 13.12
C ASP A 94 -15.54 -17.46 12.29
N ASN A 95 -15.64 -17.30 10.97
CA ASN A 95 -15.58 -18.46 10.07
C ASN A 95 -14.17 -19.06 10.00
N LEU A 96 -13.12 -18.24 9.97
CA LEU A 96 -11.73 -18.71 9.88
C LEU A 96 -11.29 -19.44 11.16
N ILE A 97 -11.62 -18.90 12.33
CA ILE A 97 -11.26 -19.51 13.64
C ILE A 97 -11.84 -20.93 13.75
N SER A 98 -13.01 -21.16 13.16
CA SER A 98 -13.64 -22.49 13.19
C SER A 98 -13.09 -23.50 12.16
N GLN A 99 -12.07 -23.15 11.34
CA GLN A 99 -11.61 -23.95 10.20
C GLN A 99 -10.15 -24.43 10.30
N ASP A 100 -9.56 -24.47 11.49
CA ASP A 100 -8.20 -24.98 11.75
C ASP A 100 -7.12 -24.34 10.86
N PHE A 101 -7.09 -23.00 10.80
CA PHE A 101 -5.97 -22.28 10.18
C PHE A 101 -4.77 -22.20 11.14
N ASP A 102 -3.55 -22.31 10.59
CA ASP A 102 -2.31 -22.11 11.35
C ASP A 102 -2.03 -20.63 11.57
N ALA A 103 -2.39 -19.79 10.58
CA ALA A 103 -2.16 -18.36 10.67
C ALA A 103 -3.23 -17.52 9.91
N ILE A 104 -3.44 -16.30 10.39
CA ILE A 104 -4.25 -15.26 9.74
C ILE A 104 -3.37 -14.02 9.53
N CYS A 105 -3.26 -13.56 8.29
CA CYS A 105 -2.69 -12.26 7.95
C CYS A 105 -3.80 -11.29 7.57
N ILE A 106 -3.95 -10.16 8.28
CA ILE A 106 -5.10 -9.26 8.12
C ILE A 106 -4.68 -7.80 7.87
N SER A 107 -5.38 -7.13 6.94
CA SER A 107 -5.42 -5.66 6.88
C SER A 107 -6.70 -5.19 7.58
N ALA A 108 -6.54 -4.52 8.72
CA ALA A 108 -7.66 -4.22 9.60
C ALA A 108 -8.47 -2.99 9.13
N ASN A 109 -9.79 -3.08 9.20
CA ASN A 109 -10.69 -1.94 8.97
C ASN A 109 -10.79 -1.00 10.18
N ASP A 110 -10.52 -1.50 11.36
CA ASP A 110 -10.54 -0.72 12.61
C ASP A 110 -9.41 -1.17 13.55
N VAL A 111 -8.85 -0.23 14.32
CA VAL A 111 -7.73 -0.51 15.24
C VAL A 111 -8.15 -1.40 16.40
N ASN A 112 -9.33 -1.17 16.99
CA ASN A 112 -9.73 -1.76 18.26
C ASN A 112 -10.89 -2.75 18.14
N ALA A 113 -11.82 -2.53 17.20
CA ALA A 113 -13.03 -3.34 17.10
C ALA A 113 -12.77 -4.84 16.82
N LEU A 114 -11.64 -5.16 16.19
CA LEU A 114 -11.23 -6.53 15.90
C LEU A 114 -10.49 -7.22 17.04
N GLN A 115 -10.08 -6.47 18.08
CA GLN A 115 -9.17 -6.96 19.13
C GLN A 115 -9.65 -8.26 19.77
N ALA A 116 -10.85 -8.29 20.31
CA ALA A 116 -11.38 -9.46 21.02
C ALA A 116 -11.43 -10.72 20.13
N LYS A 117 -11.72 -10.54 18.83
CA LYS A 117 -11.81 -11.66 17.90
C LYS A 117 -10.43 -12.16 17.45
N LEU A 118 -9.46 -11.28 17.30
CA LEU A 118 -8.09 -11.67 17.00
C LEU A 118 -7.38 -12.28 18.22
N GLU A 119 -7.67 -11.79 19.43
CA GLU A 119 -7.20 -12.43 20.67
C GLU A 119 -7.78 -13.84 20.83
N GLU A 120 -9.07 -14.05 20.52
CA GLU A 120 -9.68 -15.39 20.48
C GLU A 120 -8.96 -16.32 19.49
N ALA A 121 -8.63 -15.83 18.30
CA ALA A 121 -7.83 -16.61 17.34
C ALA A 121 -6.46 -17.01 17.91
N MET A 122 -5.77 -16.08 18.57
CA MET A 122 -4.47 -16.33 19.19
C MET A 122 -4.58 -17.33 20.37
N ASP A 123 -5.64 -17.25 21.18
CA ASP A 123 -5.92 -18.18 22.28
C ASP A 123 -6.19 -19.60 21.78
N GLU A 124 -6.78 -19.76 20.58
CA GLU A 124 -6.95 -21.04 19.88
C GLU A 124 -5.67 -21.52 19.20
N GLY A 125 -4.56 -20.77 19.30
CA GLY A 125 -3.25 -21.14 18.76
C GLY A 125 -3.00 -20.68 17.33
N ILE A 126 -3.93 -19.92 16.70
CA ILE A 126 -3.76 -19.35 15.37
C ILE A 126 -2.79 -18.17 15.44
N LYS A 127 -1.77 -18.14 14.61
CA LYS A 127 -0.84 -17.02 14.51
C LYS A 127 -1.48 -15.83 13.81
N VAL A 128 -1.32 -14.62 14.36
CA VAL A 128 -1.90 -13.42 13.78
C VAL A 128 -0.81 -12.44 13.36
N SER A 129 -0.72 -12.20 12.07
CA SER A 129 0.06 -11.10 11.47
C SER A 129 -0.86 -10.07 10.86
N SER A 130 -0.32 -8.87 10.61
CA SER A 130 -1.05 -7.83 9.88
C SER A 130 -0.18 -7.14 8.85
N PHE A 131 -0.81 -6.59 7.82
CA PHE A 131 -0.17 -5.81 6.77
C PHE A 131 -1.02 -4.59 6.43
N ASP A 132 -0.46 -3.60 5.74
CA ASP A 132 -1.12 -2.37 5.31
C ASP A 132 -1.76 -1.56 6.45
N SER A 133 -2.74 -2.09 7.14
CA SER A 133 -3.47 -1.45 8.24
C SER A 133 -3.49 -2.35 9.46
N ALA A 134 -2.91 -1.86 10.55
CA ALA A 134 -2.72 -2.65 11.77
C ALA A 134 -3.95 -2.61 12.68
N PRO A 135 -4.40 -3.77 13.21
CA PRO A 135 -5.24 -3.80 14.40
C PRO A 135 -4.42 -3.42 15.65
N ASN A 136 -5.06 -3.42 16.82
CA ASN A 136 -4.39 -3.19 18.09
C ASN A 136 -3.13 -4.07 18.22
N LYS A 137 -2.06 -3.51 18.79
CA LYS A 137 -0.76 -4.20 18.90
C LYS A 137 -0.83 -5.49 19.73
N ASP A 138 -1.77 -5.58 20.68
CA ASP A 138 -1.91 -6.71 21.57
C ASP A 138 -2.69 -7.89 20.92
N SER A 139 -3.32 -7.64 19.78
CA SER A 139 -4.09 -8.62 18.99
C SER A 139 -3.38 -9.11 17.72
N ARG A 140 -2.07 -8.99 17.67
CA ARG A 140 -1.21 -9.50 16.58
C ARG A 140 0.22 -9.70 17.06
N GLU A 141 0.94 -10.65 16.48
CA GLU A 141 2.36 -10.84 16.76
C GLU A 141 3.23 -9.84 15.98
N ILE A 142 2.88 -9.54 14.73
CA ILE A 142 3.71 -8.70 13.85
C ILE A 142 2.86 -7.86 12.89
N PHE A 143 3.43 -6.73 12.47
CA PHE A 143 2.85 -5.84 11.47
C PHE A 143 3.86 -5.51 10.37
N VAL A 144 3.47 -5.75 9.13
CA VAL A 144 4.22 -5.35 7.93
C VAL A 144 3.66 -4.02 7.43
N ASN A 145 4.39 -2.94 7.72
CA ASN A 145 4.02 -1.60 7.29
C ASN A 145 4.68 -1.27 5.95
N GLN A 146 3.89 -0.82 4.97
CA GLN A 146 4.34 -0.49 3.63
C GLN A 146 5.18 0.78 3.55
N ALA A 147 4.91 1.76 4.43
CA ALA A 147 5.62 3.03 4.49
C ALA A 147 5.40 3.71 5.85
N GLY A 148 6.31 4.59 6.25
CA GLY A 148 6.16 5.36 7.49
C GLY A 148 4.98 6.34 7.42
N THR A 149 4.19 6.43 8.47
CA THR A 149 3.02 7.33 8.55
C THR A 149 3.38 8.78 8.25
N LYS A 150 4.49 9.26 8.84
CA LYS A 150 4.95 10.63 8.66
C LYS A 150 5.42 10.89 7.22
N GLU A 151 6.12 9.93 6.64
CA GLU A 151 6.65 10.02 5.27
C GLU A 151 5.52 10.07 4.25
N VAL A 152 4.47 9.24 4.41
CA VAL A 152 3.25 9.30 3.57
C VAL A 152 2.57 10.66 3.72
N ALA A 153 2.31 11.10 4.95
CA ALA A 153 1.67 12.39 5.21
C ALA A 153 2.47 13.56 4.65
N GLN A 154 3.82 13.53 4.77
CA GLN A 154 4.71 14.55 4.23
C GLN A 154 4.62 14.61 2.69
N ALA A 155 4.68 13.46 2.02
CA ALA A 155 4.56 13.40 0.56
C ALA A 155 3.21 13.96 0.08
N LEU A 156 2.11 13.59 0.75
CA LEU A 156 0.77 14.09 0.41
C LEU A 156 0.65 15.60 0.64
N MET A 157 1.18 16.13 1.74
CA MET A 157 1.16 17.57 2.02
C MET A 157 2.02 18.37 1.03
N ASP A 158 3.20 17.84 0.68
CA ASP A 158 4.07 18.50 -0.31
C ASP A 158 3.39 18.51 -1.70
N ALA A 159 2.67 17.43 -2.07
CA ALA A 159 1.89 17.40 -3.31
C ALA A 159 0.74 18.40 -3.31
N VAL A 160 -0.02 18.50 -2.21
CA VAL A 160 -1.08 19.51 -2.08
C VAL A 160 -0.52 20.92 -2.23
N LEU A 161 0.61 21.20 -1.57
CA LEU A 161 1.29 22.50 -1.64
C LEU A 161 1.72 22.85 -3.06
N ASP A 162 2.36 21.90 -3.76
CA ASP A 162 2.86 22.07 -5.12
C ASP A 162 1.72 22.29 -6.10
N ILE A 163 0.72 21.40 -6.11
CA ILE A 163 -0.40 21.43 -7.05
C ILE A 163 -1.30 22.67 -6.83
N SER A 164 -1.47 23.12 -5.58
CA SER A 164 -2.25 24.33 -5.27
C SER A 164 -1.53 25.64 -5.63
N GLY A 165 -0.25 25.56 -5.97
CA GLY A 165 0.61 26.76 -6.16
C GLY A 165 0.98 27.44 -4.84
N GLY A 166 1.02 26.69 -3.74
CA GLY A 166 1.47 27.17 -2.43
C GLY A 166 0.40 27.78 -1.55
N GLU A 167 -0.85 27.88 -2.00
CA GLU A 167 -1.95 28.52 -1.24
C GLU A 167 -3.33 28.05 -1.71
N GLY A 168 -4.32 28.17 -0.84
CA GLY A 168 -5.75 27.97 -1.15
C GLY A 168 -6.34 26.75 -0.47
N GLN A 169 -7.59 26.46 -0.85
CA GLN A 169 -8.39 25.41 -0.24
C GLN A 169 -8.04 24.03 -0.79
N PHE A 170 -7.95 23.05 0.11
CA PHE A 170 -7.92 21.64 -0.24
C PHE A 170 -8.86 20.83 0.66
N ALA A 171 -9.28 19.68 0.15
CA ALA A 171 -10.08 18.71 0.89
C ALA A 171 -9.44 17.34 0.86
N ILE A 172 -9.81 16.46 1.78
CA ILE A 172 -9.38 15.06 1.80
C ILE A 172 -10.58 14.17 1.53
N LEU A 173 -10.44 13.25 0.55
CA LEU A 173 -11.39 12.18 0.28
C LEU A 173 -10.77 10.84 0.73
N SER A 174 -11.18 10.37 1.90
CA SER A 174 -10.69 9.13 2.51
C SER A 174 -11.63 7.95 2.23
N ALA A 175 -11.21 6.73 2.60
CA ALA A 175 -12.05 5.54 2.52
C ALA A 175 -13.14 5.60 3.60
N THR A 176 -12.94 5.00 4.75
CA THR A 176 -13.91 5.01 5.84
C THR A 176 -13.45 5.87 7.01
N SER A 177 -14.38 6.36 7.81
CA SER A 177 -14.04 7.13 9.02
C SER A 177 -13.31 6.31 10.09
N GLN A 178 -13.25 4.99 9.94
CA GLN A 178 -12.56 4.06 10.84
C GLN A 178 -11.24 3.53 10.29
N SER A 179 -10.88 3.85 9.04
CA SER A 179 -9.68 3.37 8.37
C SER A 179 -8.41 3.75 9.13
N ALA A 180 -7.82 2.79 9.84
CA ALA A 180 -6.74 3.02 10.82
C ALA A 180 -5.53 3.74 10.23
N ASN A 181 -5.00 3.25 9.09
CA ASN A 181 -3.85 3.83 8.42
C ASN A 181 -4.16 5.22 7.84
N GLN A 182 -5.31 5.37 7.17
CA GLN A 182 -5.68 6.66 6.55
C GLN A 182 -5.94 7.75 7.60
N ASN A 183 -6.60 7.42 8.69
CA ASN A 183 -6.78 8.35 9.82
C ASN A 183 -5.44 8.79 10.40
N ALA A 184 -4.48 7.86 10.58
CA ALA A 184 -3.15 8.20 11.03
C ALA A 184 -2.39 9.12 10.06
N TRP A 185 -2.54 8.93 8.75
CA TRP A 185 -1.97 9.83 7.74
C TRP A 185 -2.62 11.20 7.77
N ILE A 186 -3.96 11.28 7.87
CA ILE A 186 -4.70 12.54 7.95
C ILE A 186 -4.31 13.34 9.19
N ASP A 187 -4.17 12.69 10.35
CA ASP A 187 -3.75 13.36 11.59
C ASP A 187 -2.29 13.84 11.50
N ALA A 188 -1.42 13.06 10.86
CA ALA A 188 -0.05 13.48 10.59
C ALA A 188 0.01 14.64 9.58
N MET A 189 -0.85 14.66 8.53
CA MET A 189 -0.97 15.78 7.59
C MET A 189 -1.37 17.07 8.32
N LYS A 190 -2.38 17.01 9.21
CA LYS A 190 -2.79 18.17 10.03
C LYS A 190 -1.65 18.65 10.90
N THR A 191 -0.94 17.74 11.57
CA THR A 191 0.22 18.06 12.41
C THR A 191 1.34 18.73 11.60
N ILE A 192 1.64 18.23 10.39
CA ILE A 192 2.63 18.82 9.50
C ILE A 192 2.21 20.22 9.05
N MET A 193 0.95 20.39 8.68
CA MET A 193 0.39 21.68 8.27
C MET A 193 0.48 22.74 9.37
N GLU A 194 0.21 22.35 10.61
CA GLU A 194 0.28 23.26 11.78
C GLU A 194 1.72 23.56 12.22
N GLY A 195 2.65 22.65 11.95
CA GLY A 195 4.03 22.71 12.43
C GLY A 195 5.04 23.37 11.48
N ASP A 196 4.65 23.69 10.23
CA ASP A 196 5.57 24.27 9.23
C ASP A 196 4.92 25.43 8.49
N ASP A 197 5.48 26.62 8.64
CA ASP A 197 5.00 27.87 8.04
C ASP A 197 4.83 27.83 6.52
N LYS A 198 5.51 26.91 5.82
CA LYS A 198 5.36 26.76 4.36
C LYS A 198 3.94 26.39 3.96
N TYR A 199 3.15 25.75 4.85
CA TYR A 199 1.75 25.39 4.62
C TYR A 199 0.75 26.43 5.15
N SER A 200 1.21 27.53 5.74
CA SER A 200 0.37 28.53 6.42
C SER A 200 -0.71 29.17 5.55
N LYS A 201 -0.59 29.07 4.22
CA LYS A 201 -1.57 29.58 3.27
C LYS A 201 -2.52 28.51 2.73
N LEU A 202 -2.35 27.26 3.13
CA LEU A 202 -3.27 26.17 2.80
C LEU A 202 -4.39 26.11 3.83
N GLU A 203 -5.58 25.83 3.38
CA GLU A 203 -6.79 25.64 4.20
C GLU A 203 -7.39 24.25 3.94
N LEU A 204 -7.36 23.35 4.92
CA LEU A 204 -8.10 22.10 4.88
C LEU A 204 -9.58 22.40 5.20
N VAL A 205 -10.43 22.39 4.16
CA VAL A 205 -11.85 22.76 4.29
C VAL A 205 -12.75 21.60 4.71
N ASP A 206 -12.41 20.37 4.34
CA ASP A 206 -13.22 19.20 4.68
C ASP A 206 -12.43 17.88 4.62
N VAL A 207 -12.94 16.86 5.34
CA VAL A 207 -12.53 15.47 5.23
C VAL A 207 -13.78 14.63 5.01
N VAL A 208 -13.93 14.07 3.81
CA VAL A 208 -15.08 13.27 3.42
C VAL A 208 -14.71 11.81 3.19
N TYR A 209 -15.69 10.91 3.24
CA TYR A 209 -15.48 9.47 3.20
C TYR A 209 -16.30 8.79 2.11
N GLY A 210 -15.60 8.10 1.21
CA GLY A 210 -16.18 7.36 0.08
C GLY A 210 -16.48 5.90 0.40
N ASP A 211 -16.14 5.39 1.59
CA ASP A 211 -16.31 4.02 2.09
C ASP A 211 -15.69 2.94 1.17
N ASP A 212 -14.65 3.30 0.42
CA ASP A 212 -14.07 2.50 -0.67
C ASP A 212 -15.09 2.04 -1.72
N GLU A 213 -16.16 2.82 -1.90
CA GLU A 213 -17.18 2.63 -2.93
C GLU A 213 -17.03 3.67 -4.04
N PRO A 214 -16.90 3.27 -5.32
CA PRO A 214 -16.68 4.21 -6.42
C PRO A 214 -17.80 5.27 -6.55
N GLN A 215 -19.07 4.84 -6.44
CA GLN A 215 -20.20 5.76 -6.58
C GLN A 215 -20.22 6.78 -5.43
N LYS A 216 -20.03 6.33 -4.19
CA LYS A 216 -20.00 7.23 -3.03
C LYS A 216 -18.82 8.20 -3.10
N SER A 217 -17.65 7.74 -3.54
CA SER A 217 -16.48 8.60 -3.75
C SER A 217 -16.76 9.67 -4.82
N THR A 218 -17.46 9.31 -5.89
CA THR A 218 -17.92 10.25 -6.92
C THR A 218 -18.90 11.29 -6.34
N ASP A 219 -19.87 10.85 -5.55
CA ASP A 219 -20.88 11.73 -4.92
C ASP A 219 -20.21 12.69 -3.93
N GLN A 220 -19.24 12.23 -3.15
CA GLN A 220 -18.46 13.07 -2.25
C GLN A 220 -17.60 14.10 -3.01
N THR A 221 -16.99 13.70 -4.13
CA THR A 221 -16.24 14.62 -5.00
C THR A 221 -17.15 15.72 -5.54
N ALA A 222 -18.34 15.34 -6.03
CA ALA A 222 -19.34 16.31 -6.50
C ALA A 222 -19.79 17.28 -5.40
N ALA A 223 -20.04 16.77 -4.19
CA ALA A 223 -20.43 17.57 -3.04
C ALA A 223 -19.33 18.56 -2.62
N LEU A 224 -18.06 18.14 -2.62
CA LEU A 224 -16.92 19.03 -2.34
C LEU A 224 -16.88 20.21 -3.32
N LEU A 225 -16.99 19.97 -4.64
CA LEU A 225 -16.99 21.03 -5.65
C LEU A 225 -18.25 21.92 -5.58
N GLN A 226 -19.37 21.37 -5.11
CA GLN A 226 -20.58 22.15 -4.91
C GLN A 226 -20.47 23.10 -3.71
N ASN A 227 -19.88 22.62 -2.60
CA ASN A 227 -19.80 23.34 -1.33
C ASN A 227 -18.65 24.34 -1.30
N TYR A 228 -17.51 24.02 -1.93
CA TYR A 228 -16.26 24.79 -1.88
C TYR A 228 -15.86 25.25 -3.28
N LYS A 229 -16.29 26.45 -3.67
CA LYS A 229 -16.10 26.97 -5.04
C LYS A 229 -14.65 27.33 -5.38
N ASP A 230 -13.85 27.59 -4.34
CA ASP A 230 -12.43 27.93 -4.45
C ASP A 230 -11.50 26.73 -4.15
N LEU A 231 -12.07 25.51 -4.15
CA LEU A 231 -11.32 24.28 -3.89
C LEU A 231 -10.30 24.03 -5.00
N LYS A 232 -9.01 24.03 -4.66
CA LYS A 232 -7.92 23.85 -5.61
C LYS A 232 -7.49 22.41 -5.76
N VAL A 233 -7.48 21.65 -4.64
CA VAL A 233 -6.96 20.29 -4.63
C VAL A 233 -7.85 19.37 -3.78
N ILE A 234 -8.09 18.18 -4.29
CA ILE A 234 -8.57 17.03 -3.49
C ILE A 234 -7.39 16.10 -3.28
N CYS A 235 -7.09 15.75 -2.02
CA CYS A 235 -6.13 14.72 -1.68
C CYS A 235 -6.88 13.44 -1.32
N ALA A 236 -6.71 12.36 -2.09
CA ALA A 236 -7.40 11.10 -1.86
C ALA A 236 -6.41 9.98 -1.48
N PRO A 237 -6.17 9.73 -0.16
CA PRO A 237 -5.27 8.67 0.29
C PRO A 237 -5.92 7.27 0.21
N THR A 238 -6.67 6.99 -0.85
CA THR A 238 -7.37 5.72 -1.11
C THR A 238 -7.42 5.43 -2.60
N THR A 239 -7.13 4.20 -3.01
CA THR A 239 -7.06 3.80 -4.43
C THR A 239 -8.42 3.89 -5.12
N VAL A 240 -9.50 3.50 -4.45
CA VAL A 240 -10.87 3.61 -4.98
C VAL A 240 -11.30 5.07 -5.08
N GLY A 241 -11.06 5.85 -4.03
CA GLY A 241 -11.46 7.27 -4.00
C GLY A 241 -10.74 8.12 -5.03
N ILE A 242 -9.41 7.93 -5.20
CA ILE A 242 -8.64 8.70 -6.18
C ILE A 242 -9.09 8.42 -7.61
N ALA A 243 -9.33 7.15 -7.97
CA ALA A 243 -9.78 6.78 -9.31
C ALA A 243 -11.17 7.34 -9.63
N ALA A 244 -12.11 7.27 -8.68
CA ALA A 244 -13.44 7.82 -8.82
C ALA A 244 -13.43 9.36 -8.93
N ALA A 245 -12.65 10.03 -8.09
CA ALA A 245 -12.48 11.47 -8.13
C ALA A 245 -11.80 11.93 -9.42
N ALA A 246 -10.75 11.24 -9.86
CA ALA A 246 -10.03 11.56 -11.10
C ALA A 246 -10.97 11.57 -12.31
N LYS A 247 -11.74 10.49 -12.45
CA LYS A 247 -12.74 10.37 -13.52
C LYS A 247 -13.77 11.51 -13.45
N TYR A 248 -14.33 11.77 -12.27
CA TYR A 248 -15.36 12.80 -12.11
C TYR A 248 -14.82 14.20 -12.44
N LEU A 249 -13.64 14.57 -11.94
CA LEU A 249 -13.03 15.87 -12.20
C LEU A 249 -12.74 16.07 -13.69
N GLN A 250 -12.20 15.04 -14.36
CA GLN A 250 -11.86 15.10 -15.79
C GLN A 250 -13.10 15.15 -16.67
N ASP A 251 -14.09 14.29 -16.42
CA ASP A 251 -15.35 14.26 -17.20
C ASP A 251 -16.13 15.56 -17.11
N ASN A 252 -15.99 16.31 -16.01
CA ASN A 252 -16.66 17.58 -15.80
C ASN A 252 -15.80 18.82 -16.11
N GLY A 253 -14.58 18.63 -16.63
CA GLY A 253 -13.66 19.72 -16.95
C GLY A 253 -13.34 20.62 -15.75
N SER A 254 -13.18 20.03 -14.56
CA SER A 254 -12.93 20.76 -13.32
C SER A 254 -11.54 21.37 -13.28
N GLU A 255 -11.44 22.62 -12.81
CA GLU A 255 -10.15 23.27 -12.53
C GLU A 255 -9.49 22.73 -11.23
N CYS A 256 -10.28 22.14 -10.32
CA CYS A 256 -9.78 21.47 -9.14
C CYS A 256 -8.94 20.25 -9.55
N LYS A 257 -7.75 20.13 -9.01
CA LYS A 257 -6.82 19.05 -9.30
C LYS A 257 -6.82 17.98 -8.19
N LEU A 258 -6.23 16.85 -8.47
CA LEU A 258 -6.22 15.68 -7.60
C LEU A 258 -4.81 15.20 -7.32
N THR A 259 -4.59 14.68 -6.13
CA THR A 259 -3.42 13.87 -5.76
C THR A 259 -3.83 12.83 -4.72
N GLY A 260 -2.93 11.91 -4.37
CA GLY A 260 -3.21 10.91 -3.35
C GLY A 260 -2.45 9.61 -3.58
N LEU A 261 -3.09 8.50 -3.22
CA LEU A 261 -2.56 7.15 -3.37
C LEU A 261 -3.37 6.39 -4.43
N GLY A 262 -2.73 5.98 -5.52
CA GLY A 262 -3.41 5.41 -6.67
C GLY A 262 -2.68 4.24 -7.30
N LEU A 263 -3.39 3.52 -8.17
CA LEU A 263 -2.83 2.44 -8.99
C LEU A 263 -2.56 2.96 -10.41
N PRO A 264 -1.36 2.77 -10.97
CA PRO A 264 -1.05 3.21 -12.33
C PRO A 264 -2.02 2.68 -13.37
N SER A 265 -2.50 1.43 -13.21
CA SER A 265 -3.49 0.82 -14.10
C SER A 265 -4.84 1.53 -14.12
N GLU A 266 -5.22 2.18 -13.03
CA GLU A 266 -6.50 2.90 -12.90
C GLU A 266 -6.36 4.39 -13.17
N MET A 267 -5.15 4.94 -12.94
CA MET A 267 -4.89 6.37 -13.00
C MET A 267 -4.28 6.86 -14.32
N GLN A 268 -3.85 5.96 -15.21
CA GLN A 268 -3.10 6.32 -16.41
C GLN A 268 -3.83 7.31 -17.35
N GLU A 269 -5.16 7.24 -17.43
CA GLU A 269 -5.98 8.11 -18.30
C GLU A 269 -6.24 9.49 -17.68
N TYR A 270 -5.94 9.65 -16.39
CA TYR A 270 -6.22 10.85 -15.61
C TYR A 270 -4.97 11.60 -15.19
N THR A 271 -3.78 11.04 -15.50
CA THR A 271 -2.50 11.56 -15.00
C THR A 271 -1.71 12.24 -16.09
N GLY A 272 -1.41 13.53 -15.88
CA GLY A 272 -0.60 14.37 -16.78
C GLY A 272 -0.46 15.80 -16.29
N ASP A 273 0.54 16.52 -16.85
CA ASP A 273 0.90 17.88 -16.45
C ASP A 273 0.09 18.98 -17.17
N ASP A 274 -0.86 18.60 -18.03
CA ASP A 274 -1.66 19.55 -18.81
C ASP A 274 -3.04 19.80 -18.20
N ALA A 275 -3.80 20.68 -18.86
CA ALA A 275 -5.11 21.07 -18.37
C ALA A 275 -6.17 19.97 -18.49
N ASP A 276 -5.97 19.03 -19.42
CA ASP A 276 -6.94 17.98 -19.73
C ASP A 276 -6.92 16.85 -18.69
N HIS A 277 -5.82 16.72 -17.92
CA HIS A 277 -5.69 15.71 -16.87
C HIS A 277 -6.04 16.26 -15.50
N SER A 278 -6.84 15.48 -14.74
CA SER A 278 -7.31 15.86 -13.41
C SER A 278 -6.25 15.66 -12.32
N CYS A 279 -5.29 14.73 -12.51
CA CYS A 279 -4.29 14.35 -11.53
C CYS A 279 -2.88 14.59 -12.08
N PRO A 280 -2.18 15.67 -11.68
CA PRO A 280 -0.79 15.90 -12.12
C PRO A 280 0.13 14.73 -11.77
N TYR A 281 0.04 14.22 -10.55
CA TYR A 281 0.76 13.04 -10.08
C TYR A 281 0.15 12.49 -8.79
N PHE A 282 0.46 11.23 -8.49
CA PHE A 282 0.04 10.50 -7.29
C PHE A 282 1.16 9.59 -6.82
N TYR A 283 0.97 8.96 -5.67
CA TYR A 283 1.95 8.09 -5.06
C TYR A 283 1.49 6.64 -4.97
N LEU A 284 2.47 5.75 -4.83
CA LEU A 284 2.27 4.32 -4.71
C LEU A 284 3.50 3.71 -4.02
N TRP A 285 3.33 2.58 -3.38
CA TRP A 285 4.40 1.70 -2.92
C TRP A 285 4.35 0.34 -3.63
N ASP A 286 5.36 -0.50 -3.39
CA ASP A 286 5.44 -1.83 -3.97
C ASP A 286 4.44 -2.79 -3.28
N MET A 287 3.27 -2.97 -3.88
CA MET A 287 2.22 -3.85 -3.38
C MET A 287 2.58 -5.33 -3.49
N GLN A 288 3.33 -5.71 -4.54
CA GLN A 288 3.80 -7.09 -4.70
C GLN A 288 4.83 -7.41 -3.62
N GLY A 289 5.79 -6.50 -3.39
CA GLY A 289 6.75 -6.60 -2.32
C GLY A 289 6.10 -6.65 -0.94
N LEU A 290 5.05 -5.86 -0.70
CA LEU A 290 4.27 -5.90 0.53
C LEU A 290 3.62 -7.27 0.74
N GLY A 291 2.95 -7.82 -0.28
CA GLY A 291 2.33 -9.15 -0.23
C GLY A 291 3.36 -10.25 0.06
N LYS A 292 4.48 -10.22 -0.66
CA LYS A 292 5.57 -11.17 -0.50
C LYS A 292 6.20 -11.12 0.90
N LEU A 293 6.50 -9.92 1.40
CA LEU A 293 7.07 -9.74 2.73
C LEU A 293 6.09 -10.20 3.82
N SER A 294 4.79 -9.90 3.65
CA SER A 294 3.74 -10.35 4.57
C SER A 294 3.63 -11.88 4.61
N ALA A 295 3.78 -12.55 3.46
CA ALA A 295 3.80 -14.01 3.39
C ALA A 295 4.97 -14.60 4.18
N TYR A 296 6.21 -14.18 3.90
CA TYR A 296 7.39 -14.68 4.63
C TYR A 296 7.30 -14.39 6.13
N THR A 297 6.81 -13.21 6.49
CA THR A 297 6.63 -12.82 7.89
C THR A 297 5.60 -13.70 8.59
N THR A 298 4.46 -14.00 7.93
CA THR A 298 3.43 -14.87 8.49
C THR A 298 3.90 -16.31 8.62
N ILE A 299 4.62 -16.83 7.62
CA ILE A 299 5.20 -18.18 7.65
C ILE A 299 6.18 -18.36 8.81
N SER A 300 6.89 -17.29 9.19
CA SER A 300 7.92 -17.33 10.23
C SER A 300 7.38 -17.38 11.67
N LEU A 301 6.06 -17.18 11.87
CA LEU A 301 5.41 -17.27 13.18
C LEU A 301 5.10 -18.73 13.56
#